data_c9ea749468b310016093372701ee5458
#
_entry.id   c9ea749468b310016093372701ee5458
#
_cell.length_a   1.000
_cell.length_b   1.000
_cell.length_c   1.000
_cell.angle_alpha   90.00
_cell.angle_beta   90.00
_cell.angle_gamma   90.00
#
_symmetry.space_group_name_H-M   'P 1'
#
loop_
_entity.id
_entity.type
_entity.pdbx_description
1 polymer ?
#
loop_
_entity_poly.entity_id
_entity_poly.type
_entity_poly.pdbx_seq_one_letter_code
_entity_poly.pdbx_strand_id
1 'polypeptide(L)'
;MDKMLDTDEDRKTLQVCFKMGWLHAAKDGEDTLYIFTTYLHQLFVEYFLGTRAEEPTAITDLDLPTFVINVIKRFSSRSLSSPRMIGPSNIQRPPEAQFQDEFYRYCHKYSNGFFITFPEFGGAKGRVDFYIPFRKWGVELLRDGDGLENHSSRFTGQGAYAKMDFEEYIILDFRTRPPQKMHPG
;
A
#
# COMPACT_ATOMS: atom_id res chain seq x y z
N MET A 1 3.02 18.71 2.93
CA MET A 1 3.79 18.00 1.88
C MET A 1 5.24 18.04 2.31
N ASP A 2 5.79 16.89 2.72
CA ASP A 2 7.10 16.86 3.37
C ASP A 2 8.24 17.15 2.39
N LYS A 3 9.15 18.02 2.80
CA LYS A 3 10.47 18.26 2.19
C LYS A 3 11.32 16.98 2.23
N MET A 4 10.97 15.96 1.42
CA MET A 4 11.80 14.76 1.28
C MET A 4 12.72 14.78 0.06
N LEU A 5 12.80 15.90 -0.66
CA LEU A 5 13.66 16.06 -1.82
C LEU A 5 14.66 17.19 -1.55
N ASP A 6 15.63 16.95 -0.70
CA ASP A 6 16.59 17.99 -0.30
C ASP A 6 18.04 17.70 -0.72
N THR A 7 18.27 16.62 -1.47
CA THR A 7 19.59 16.32 -2.00
C THR A 7 19.68 16.64 -3.51
N ASP A 8 20.88 16.99 -3.99
CA ASP A 8 21.13 17.17 -5.42
C ASP A 8 20.86 15.91 -6.23
N GLU A 9 20.98 14.74 -5.60
CA GLU A 9 20.69 13.44 -6.22
C GLU A 9 19.19 13.26 -6.44
N ASP A 10 18.35 13.63 -5.45
CA ASP A 10 16.90 13.59 -5.59
C ASP A 10 16.40 14.50 -6.72
N ARG A 11 16.98 15.70 -6.83
CA ARG A 11 16.64 16.64 -7.90
C ARG A 11 17.01 16.12 -9.30
N LYS A 12 18.17 15.48 -9.42
CA LYS A 12 18.59 14.83 -10.68
C LYS A 12 17.68 13.69 -11.05
N THR A 13 17.33 12.84 -10.08
CA THR A 13 16.38 11.73 -10.26
C THR A 13 15.02 12.24 -10.71
N LEU A 14 14.50 13.27 -10.05
CA LEU A 14 13.24 13.90 -10.43
C LEU A 14 13.25 14.46 -11.87
N GLN A 15 14.35 15.10 -12.27
CA GLN A 15 14.53 15.59 -13.64
C GLN A 15 14.56 14.45 -14.67
N VAL A 16 15.18 13.31 -14.34
CA VAL A 16 15.17 12.13 -15.20
C VAL A 16 13.76 11.59 -15.36
N CYS A 17 13.03 11.41 -14.27
CA CYS A 17 11.63 10.94 -14.29
C CYS A 17 10.73 11.87 -15.12
N PHE A 18 10.92 13.19 -14.99
CA PHE A 18 10.19 14.18 -15.77
C PHE A 18 10.54 14.08 -17.28
N LYS A 19 11.84 14.02 -17.62
CA LYS A 19 12.30 13.89 -19.01
C LYS A 19 11.83 12.58 -19.68
N MET A 20 11.71 11.51 -18.90
CA MET A 20 11.20 10.22 -19.37
C MET A 20 9.67 10.23 -19.54
N GLY A 21 8.99 11.31 -19.18
CA GLY A 21 7.53 11.40 -19.24
C GLY A 21 6.79 10.64 -18.15
N TRP A 22 7.48 10.18 -17.11
CA TRP A 22 6.87 9.48 -15.98
C TRP A 22 6.15 10.43 -15.02
N LEU A 23 6.57 11.68 -14.99
CA LEU A 23 5.97 12.71 -14.15
C LEU A 23 5.51 13.90 -14.98
N HIS A 24 4.49 14.57 -14.48
CA HIS A 24 3.97 15.82 -15.02
C HIS A 24 4.28 16.95 -14.06
N ALA A 25 4.64 18.10 -14.58
CA ALA A 25 4.81 19.31 -13.79
C ALA A 25 3.47 20.06 -13.71
N ALA A 26 2.96 20.24 -12.51
CA ALA A 26 1.78 21.02 -12.19
C ALA A 26 2.17 22.25 -11.36
N LYS A 27 1.49 23.38 -11.56
CA LYS A 27 1.67 24.57 -10.72
C LYS A 27 0.73 24.54 -9.54
N ASP A 28 1.28 24.83 -8.34
CA ASP A 28 0.51 25.05 -7.12
C ASP A 28 1.02 26.34 -6.47
N GLY A 29 0.39 27.45 -6.80
CA GLY A 29 0.90 28.79 -6.47
C GLY A 29 2.23 29.07 -7.15
N GLU A 30 3.25 29.41 -6.36
CA GLU A 30 4.63 29.64 -6.85
C GLU A 30 5.44 28.35 -6.99
N ASP A 31 4.97 27.24 -6.37
CA ASP A 31 5.65 25.96 -6.38
C ASP A 31 5.37 25.15 -7.65
N THR A 32 6.32 24.29 -8.00
CA THR A 32 6.15 23.28 -9.05
C THR A 32 6.06 21.91 -8.39
N LEU A 33 4.92 21.25 -8.59
CA LEU A 33 4.68 19.87 -8.14
C LEU A 33 4.93 18.92 -9.30
N TYR A 34 5.59 17.82 -9.02
CA TYR A 34 5.73 16.71 -9.96
C TYR A 34 4.79 15.59 -9.56
N ILE A 35 3.86 15.28 -10.44
CA ILE A 35 2.78 14.32 -10.19
C ILE A 35 2.66 13.32 -11.32
N PHE A 36 2.11 12.15 -11.04
CA PHE A 36 1.67 11.24 -12.11
C PHE A 36 0.40 11.80 -12.77
N THR A 37 0.32 11.68 -14.08
CA THR A 37 -0.82 12.19 -14.88
C THR A 37 -2.14 11.55 -14.47
N THR A 38 -2.09 10.25 -14.16
CA THR A 38 -3.23 9.46 -13.69
C THR A 38 -2.76 8.38 -12.73
N TYR A 39 -3.69 7.84 -11.93
CA TYR A 39 -3.41 6.69 -11.08
C TYR A 39 -2.95 5.45 -11.88
N LEU A 40 -3.55 5.23 -13.04
CA LEU A 40 -3.14 4.12 -13.93
C LEU A 40 -1.69 4.30 -14.41
N HIS A 41 -1.29 5.54 -14.72
CA HIS A 41 0.08 5.84 -15.11
C HIS A 41 1.06 5.58 -13.96
N GLN A 42 0.71 5.95 -12.73
CA GLN A 42 1.50 5.62 -11.54
C GLN A 42 1.71 4.12 -11.41
N LEU A 43 0.62 3.34 -11.46
CA LEU A 43 0.69 1.88 -11.38
C LEU A 43 1.54 1.27 -12.50
N PHE A 44 1.44 1.80 -13.71
CA PHE A 44 2.27 1.35 -14.83
C PHE A 44 3.76 1.60 -14.59
N VAL A 45 4.13 2.80 -14.12
CA VAL A 45 5.53 3.14 -13.83
C VAL A 45 6.07 2.27 -12.68
N GLU A 46 5.29 2.08 -11.63
CA GLU A 46 5.65 1.20 -10.50
C GLU A 46 5.85 -0.24 -10.98
N TYR A 47 4.94 -0.77 -11.79
CA TYR A 47 5.07 -2.09 -12.41
C TYR A 47 6.34 -2.19 -13.25
N PHE A 48 6.57 -1.21 -14.13
CA PHE A 48 7.72 -1.19 -15.03
C PHE A 48 9.06 -1.13 -14.28
N LEU A 49 9.13 -0.34 -13.21
CA LEU A 49 10.32 -0.27 -12.37
C LEU A 49 10.49 -1.54 -11.53
N GLY A 50 9.40 -2.07 -10.97
CA GLY A 50 9.42 -3.28 -10.17
C GLY A 50 9.89 -4.51 -10.96
N THR A 51 9.48 -4.64 -12.24
CA THR A 51 9.95 -5.74 -13.11
C THR A 51 11.43 -5.67 -13.46
N ARG A 52 12.10 -4.54 -13.18
CA ARG A 52 13.53 -4.30 -13.39
C ARG A 52 14.33 -4.24 -12.09
N ALA A 53 13.65 -4.27 -10.95
CA ALA A 53 14.31 -4.33 -9.67
C ALA A 53 15.06 -5.66 -9.54
N GLU A 54 16.31 -5.60 -9.08
CA GLU A 54 17.04 -6.81 -8.71
C GLU A 54 16.33 -7.49 -7.53
N GLU A 55 16.22 -8.81 -7.62
CA GLU A 55 15.61 -9.62 -6.57
C GLU A 55 16.42 -9.50 -5.27
N PRO A 56 15.86 -8.88 -4.22
CA PRO A 56 16.60 -8.76 -2.97
C PRO A 56 16.56 -10.09 -2.24
N THR A 57 17.67 -10.82 -2.25
CA THR A 57 17.83 -12.14 -1.64
C THR A 57 17.33 -12.26 -0.21
N ALA A 58 17.25 -11.15 0.52
CA ALA A 58 16.77 -11.13 1.91
C ALA A 58 15.23 -11.13 2.05
N ILE A 59 14.46 -10.91 0.98
CA ILE A 59 12.99 -10.73 1.04
C ILE A 59 12.26 -11.93 0.44
N THR A 60 12.87 -12.63 -0.51
CA THR A 60 12.25 -13.74 -1.22
C THR A 60 11.97 -14.95 -0.36
N ASP A 61 12.73 -15.14 0.72
CA ASP A 61 12.59 -16.26 1.64
C ASP A 61 11.67 -15.98 2.84
N LEU A 62 11.13 -14.74 2.92
CA LEU A 62 10.22 -14.39 4.02
C LEU A 62 8.83 -15.00 3.81
N ASP A 63 8.24 -15.47 4.89
CA ASP A 63 6.80 -15.76 4.95
C ASP A 63 5.98 -14.47 5.03
N LEU A 64 4.69 -14.57 4.73
CA LEU A 64 3.78 -13.43 4.73
C LEU A 64 3.73 -12.69 6.08
N PRO A 65 3.57 -13.37 7.24
CA PRO A 65 3.57 -12.71 8.54
C PRO A 65 4.85 -11.91 8.81
N THR A 66 6.02 -12.50 8.56
CA THR A 66 7.31 -11.83 8.77
C THR A 66 7.46 -10.62 7.85
N PHE A 67 7.10 -10.76 6.58
CA PHE A 67 7.12 -9.65 5.62
C PHE A 67 6.26 -8.50 6.11
N VAL A 68 5.00 -8.78 6.44
CA VAL A 68 4.03 -7.78 6.89
C VAL A 68 4.48 -7.07 8.17
N ILE A 69 4.98 -7.81 9.17
CA ILE A 69 5.52 -7.22 10.40
C ILE A 69 6.67 -6.26 10.08
N ASN A 70 7.56 -6.61 9.17
CA ASN A 70 8.67 -5.75 8.78
C ASN A 70 8.20 -4.50 8.01
N VAL A 71 7.14 -4.58 7.24
CA VAL A 71 6.47 -3.43 6.62
C VAL A 71 5.87 -2.51 7.69
N ILE A 72 5.07 -3.07 8.63
CA ILE A 72 4.40 -2.31 9.69
C ILE A 72 5.41 -1.58 10.61
N LYS A 73 6.53 -2.22 10.95
CA LYS A 73 7.59 -1.59 11.76
C LYS A 73 8.16 -0.30 11.16
N ARG A 74 7.92 -0.06 9.89
CA ARG A 74 8.39 1.12 9.15
C ARG A 74 7.35 2.22 9.02
N PHE A 75 6.11 1.98 9.46
CA PHE A 75 5.04 2.97 9.40
C PHE A 75 5.44 4.26 10.10
N SER A 76 5.07 5.38 9.50
CA SER A 76 5.32 6.69 10.08
C SER A 76 4.24 7.02 11.11
N SER A 77 4.62 7.03 12.39
CA SER A 77 3.72 7.49 13.47
C SER A 77 3.22 8.92 13.23
N ARG A 78 4.06 9.77 12.65
CA ARG A 78 3.67 11.14 12.27
C ARG A 78 2.56 11.14 11.22
N SER A 79 2.68 10.33 10.17
CA SER A 79 1.66 10.21 9.13
C SER A 79 0.34 9.70 9.69
N LEU A 80 0.40 8.70 10.57
CA LEU A 80 -0.79 8.10 11.20
C LEU A 80 -1.48 9.03 12.21
N SER A 81 -0.73 9.92 12.86
CA SER A 81 -1.25 10.88 13.83
C SER A 81 -1.83 12.15 13.19
N SER A 82 -1.54 12.40 11.93
CA SER A 82 -1.98 13.61 11.24
C SER A 82 -3.39 13.42 10.66
N PRO A 83 -4.37 14.27 11.00
CA PRO A 83 -5.67 14.24 10.33
C PRO A 83 -5.45 14.55 8.84
N ARG A 84 -5.89 13.65 7.99
CA ARG A 84 -5.81 13.84 6.53
C ARG A 84 -7.15 14.29 5.99
N MET A 85 -7.12 15.42 5.32
CA MET A 85 -8.24 15.94 4.55
C MET A 85 -8.05 15.60 3.08
N ILE A 86 -9.11 15.21 2.39
CA ILE A 86 -9.07 14.89 0.97
C ILE A 86 -9.88 15.91 0.18
N GLY A 87 -9.22 16.45 -0.83
CA GLY A 87 -9.85 17.29 -1.84
C GLY A 87 -10.34 18.65 -1.33
N PRO A 88 -10.96 19.45 -2.20
CA PRO A 88 -11.38 20.80 -1.90
C PRO A 88 -12.54 20.89 -0.88
N SER A 89 -13.25 19.80 -0.64
CA SER A 89 -14.34 19.71 0.35
C SER A 89 -13.86 19.40 1.77
N ASN A 90 -12.54 19.25 2.00
CA ASN A 90 -11.98 18.93 3.31
C ASN A 90 -12.63 17.69 3.97
N ILE A 91 -13.00 16.70 3.19
CA ILE A 91 -13.56 15.45 3.69
C ILE A 91 -12.48 14.71 4.47
N GLN A 92 -12.74 14.41 5.74
CA GLN A 92 -11.83 13.63 6.55
C GLN A 92 -11.73 12.21 5.99
N ARG A 93 -10.52 11.75 5.76
CA ARG A 93 -10.27 10.40 5.28
C ARG A 93 -10.65 9.37 6.32
N PRO A 94 -11.29 8.24 5.94
CA PRO A 94 -11.51 7.15 6.87
C PRO A 94 -10.22 6.72 7.56
N PRO A 95 -10.25 6.46 8.87
CA PRO A 95 -9.04 6.08 9.61
C PRO A 95 -8.29 4.88 9.04
N GLU A 96 -9.01 3.90 8.51
CA GLU A 96 -8.45 2.71 7.85
C GLU A 96 -7.59 3.06 6.65
N ALA A 97 -8.03 4.00 5.82
CA ALA A 97 -7.30 4.42 4.63
C ALA A 97 -5.91 5.02 4.94
N GLN A 98 -5.66 5.50 6.17
CA GLN A 98 -4.33 5.95 6.56
C GLN A 98 -3.35 4.77 6.70
N PHE A 99 -3.84 3.64 7.23
CA PHE A 99 -3.05 2.41 7.33
C PHE A 99 -2.84 1.78 5.96
N GLN A 100 -3.84 1.84 5.08
CA GLN A 100 -3.72 1.38 3.69
C GLN A 100 -2.62 2.17 2.95
N ASP A 101 -2.58 3.50 3.08
CA ASP A 101 -1.55 4.34 2.48
C ASP A 101 -0.14 4.02 3.00
N GLU A 102 0.00 3.83 4.32
CA GLU A 102 1.27 3.48 4.92
C GLU A 102 1.71 2.08 4.48
N PHE A 103 0.80 1.10 4.46
CA PHE A 103 1.09 -0.25 4.01
C PHE A 103 1.58 -0.26 2.57
N TYR A 104 0.86 0.38 1.66
CA TYR A 104 1.23 0.47 0.25
C TYR A 104 2.63 1.08 0.06
N ARG A 105 2.87 2.23 0.70
CA ARG A 105 4.15 2.94 0.65
C ARG A 105 5.31 2.09 1.14
N TYR A 106 5.15 1.46 2.30
CA TYR A 106 6.25 0.71 2.92
C TYR A 106 6.40 -0.71 2.39
N CYS A 107 5.37 -1.31 1.81
CA CYS A 107 5.49 -2.53 1.03
C CYS A 107 6.45 -2.32 -0.15
N HIS A 108 6.20 -1.27 -0.94
CA HIS A 108 7.08 -0.90 -2.05
C HIS A 108 8.50 -0.55 -1.57
N LYS A 109 8.63 0.30 -0.55
CA LYS A 109 9.94 0.72 -0.02
C LYS A 109 10.74 -0.44 0.58
N TYR A 110 10.09 -1.34 1.32
CA TYR A 110 10.75 -2.48 1.95
C TYR A 110 11.22 -3.51 0.93
N SER A 111 10.44 -3.75 -0.09
CA SER A 111 10.80 -4.65 -1.19
C SER A 111 11.70 -3.99 -2.25
N ASN A 112 12.08 -2.73 -2.06
CA ASN A 112 12.80 -1.94 -3.07
C ASN A 112 12.11 -1.95 -4.45
N GLY A 113 10.77 -1.95 -4.47
CA GLY A 113 9.96 -2.03 -5.68
C GLY A 113 9.81 -3.42 -6.27
N PHE A 114 10.45 -4.44 -5.71
CA PHE A 114 10.38 -5.81 -6.24
C PHE A 114 8.98 -6.42 -6.10
N PHE A 115 8.35 -6.28 -4.94
CA PHE A 115 6.97 -6.73 -4.75
C PHE A 115 5.99 -5.67 -5.23
N ILE A 116 5.47 -5.88 -6.43
CA ILE A 116 4.37 -5.09 -6.96
C ILE A 116 3.12 -5.43 -6.15
N THR A 117 2.49 -4.39 -5.62
CA THR A 117 1.29 -4.53 -4.78
C THR A 117 0.11 -3.88 -5.48
N PHE A 118 -0.94 -4.66 -5.75
CA PHE A 118 -2.17 -4.16 -6.34
C PHE A 118 -3.17 -3.82 -5.23
N PRO A 119 -3.47 -2.53 -5.00
CA PRO A 119 -4.53 -2.14 -4.07
C PRO A 119 -5.91 -2.43 -4.67
N GLU A 120 -6.90 -2.69 -3.79
CA GLU A 120 -8.29 -2.91 -4.18
C GLU A 120 -8.46 -3.99 -5.28
N PHE A 121 -7.66 -5.07 -5.17
CA PHE A 121 -7.65 -6.13 -6.17
C PHE A 121 -8.86 -7.05 -6.06
N GLY A 122 -9.57 -7.24 -7.17
CA GLY A 122 -10.72 -8.13 -7.22
C GLY A 122 -11.76 -7.73 -8.25
N GLY A 123 -13.01 -8.07 -7.99
CA GLY A 123 -14.11 -7.88 -8.93
C GLY A 123 -15.44 -7.53 -8.26
N ALA A 124 -16.54 -7.74 -8.96
CA ALA A 124 -17.87 -7.38 -8.50
C ALA A 124 -18.32 -8.09 -7.20
N LYS A 125 -17.72 -9.23 -6.86
CA LYS A 125 -18.05 -9.99 -5.64
C LYS A 125 -17.30 -9.56 -4.39
N GLY A 126 -16.18 -8.87 -4.55
CA GLY A 126 -15.35 -8.38 -3.48
C GLY A 126 -13.95 -8.01 -3.95
N ARG A 127 -13.28 -7.18 -3.18
CA ARG A 127 -11.91 -6.73 -3.40
C ARG A 127 -11.13 -6.88 -2.12
N VAL A 128 -9.94 -7.47 -2.21
CA VAL A 128 -8.95 -7.49 -1.15
C VAL A 128 -8.20 -6.17 -1.16
N ASP A 129 -7.86 -5.65 0.01
CA ASP A 129 -7.18 -4.35 0.09
C ASP A 129 -5.85 -4.35 -0.66
N PHE A 130 -5.08 -5.45 -0.56
CA PHE A 130 -3.83 -5.59 -1.31
C PHE A 130 -3.61 -7.02 -1.79
N TYR A 131 -3.13 -7.14 -3.03
CA TYR A 131 -2.68 -8.39 -3.63
C TYR A 131 -1.24 -8.25 -4.11
N ILE A 132 -0.39 -9.21 -3.76
CA ILE A 132 1.02 -9.29 -4.18
C ILE A 132 1.17 -10.51 -5.10
N PRO A 133 1.11 -10.35 -6.44
CA PRO A 133 1.02 -11.45 -7.40
C PRO A 133 2.21 -12.40 -7.36
N PHE A 134 3.41 -11.88 -7.18
CA PHE A 134 4.64 -12.67 -7.17
C PHE A 134 4.61 -13.81 -6.13
N ARG A 135 3.94 -13.57 -5.00
CA ARG A 135 3.79 -14.52 -3.90
C ARG A 135 2.35 -15.01 -3.75
N LYS A 136 1.42 -14.54 -4.56
CA LYS A 136 -0.03 -14.79 -4.43
C LYS A 136 -0.54 -14.51 -3.02
N TRP A 137 -0.04 -13.45 -2.41
CA TRP A 137 -0.42 -13.03 -1.08
C TRP A 137 -1.59 -12.05 -1.10
N GLY A 138 -2.58 -12.31 -0.23
CA GLY A 138 -3.68 -11.40 0.06
C GLY A 138 -3.49 -10.71 1.41
N VAL A 139 -3.67 -9.40 1.47
CA VAL A 139 -3.63 -8.65 2.73
C VAL A 139 -4.87 -7.79 2.85
N GLU A 140 -5.57 -7.94 3.96
CA GLU A 140 -6.76 -7.17 4.30
C GLU A 140 -6.47 -6.35 5.55
N LEU A 141 -6.87 -5.08 5.59
CA LEU A 141 -6.66 -4.20 6.72
C LEU A 141 -7.99 -3.88 7.39
N LEU A 142 -7.99 -3.90 8.70
CA LEU A 142 -9.12 -3.51 9.53
C LEU A 142 -8.68 -2.52 10.60
N ARG A 143 -9.63 -1.80 11.14
CA ARG A 143 -9.41 -0.95 12.30
C ARG A 143 -10.38 -1.29 13.43
N ASP A 144 -9.82 -1.44 14.65
CA ASP A 144 -10.55 -1.67 15.89
C ASP A 144 -11.49 -2.89 15.84
N GLY A 145 -11.17 -3.89 15.00
CA GLY A 145 -11.90 -5.15 14.85
C GLY A 145 -13.21 -5.03 14.09
N ASP A 146 -13.44 -3.91 13.40
CA ASP A 146 -14.66 -3.66 12.66
C ASP A 146 -14.85 -4.69 11.53
N GLY A 147 -15.92 -5.46 11.63
CA GLY A 147 -16.27 -6.46 10.62
C GLY A 147 -15.32 -7.66 10.49
N LEU A 148 -14.46 -7.98 11.49
CA LEU A 148 -13.47 -9.05 11.39
C LEU A 148 -14.06 -10.40 10.95
N GLU A 149 -15.21 -10.82 11.49
CA GLU A 149 -15.87 -12.07 11.08
C GLU A 149 -16.31 -12.03 9.61
N ASN A 150 -16.82 -10.90 9.16
CA ASN A 150 -17.22 -10.70 7.77
C ASN A 150 -16.00 -10.78 6.84
N HIS A 151 -14.92 -10.09 7.18
CA HIS A 151 -13.68 -10.10 6.37
C HIS A 151 -13.04 -11.49 6.34
N SER A 152 -12.97 -12.18 7.49
CA SER A 152 -12.48 -13.55 7.56
C SER A 152 -13.29 -14.51 6.69
N SER A 153 -14.63 -14.41 6.71
CA SER A 153 -15.50 -15.26 5.91
C SER A 153 -15.32 -15.11 4.39
N ARG A 154 -14.77 -13.98 3.93
CA ARG A 154 -14.50 -13.76 2.49
C ARG A 154 -13.43 -14.71 1.94
N PHE A 155 -12.48 -15.13 2.78
CA PHE A 155 -11.38 -16.02 2.41
C PHE A 155 -11.73 -17.50 2.50
N THR A 156 -12.82 -17.86 3.14
CA THR A 156 -13.18 -19.26 3.44
C THR A 156 -14.36 -19.75 2.60
N GLY A 157 -14.40 -21.06 2.31
CA GLY A 157 -15.54 -21.73 1.69
C GLY A 157 -15.93 -21.14 0.33
N GLN A 158 -17.15 -20.57 0.23
CA GLN A 158 -17.67 -19.89 -0.93
C GLN A 158 -17.65 -18.37 -0.80
N GLY A 159 -16.78 -17.84 0.07
CA GLY A 159 -16.64 -16.42 0.29
C GLY A 159 -16.28 -15.63 -0.98
N ALA A 160 -16.30 -14.31 -0.85
CA ALA A 160 -16.08 -13.41 -1.99
C ALA A 160 -14.74 -13.66 -2.71
N TYR A 161 -13.73 -14.14 -1.97
CA TYR A 161 -12.37 -14.37 -2.46
C TYR A 161 -12.07 -15.83 -2.84
N ALA A 162 -13.05 -16.73 -2.77
CA ALA A 162 -12.85 -18.16 -3.06
C ALA A 162 -12.31 -18.47 -4.46
N LYS A 163 -12.45 -17.53 -5.42
CA LYS A 163 -11.91 -17.65 -6.78
C LYS A 163 -10.60 -16.94 -7.02
N MET A 164 -10.09 -16.25 -6.00
CA MET A 164 -8.79 -15.59 -6.07
C MET A 164 -7.69 -16.60 -5.79
N ASP A 165 -6.61 -16.52 -6.54
CA ASP A 165 -5.48 -17.44 -6.44
C ASP A 165 -4.52 -16.98 -5.34
N PHE A 166 -4.94 -17.16 -4.07
CA PHE A 166 -4.09 -16.91 -2.92
C PHE A 166 -3.35 -18.18 -2.48
N GLU A 167 -2.04 -18.08 -2.28
CA GLU A 167 -1.26 -19.09 -1.55
C GLU A 167 -1.32 -18.84 -0.04
N GLU A 168 -1.25 -17.56 0.35
CA GLU A 168 -1.40 -17.14 1.74
C GLU A 168 -2.21 -15.85 1.82
N TYR A 169 -2.88 -15.63 2.95
CA TYR A 169 -3.53 -14.36 3.24
C TYR A 169 -3.41 -14.00 4.71
N ILE A 170 -3.50 -12.71 5.00
CA ILE A 170 -3.48 -12.18 6.36
C ILE A 170 -4.49 -11.05 6.52
N ILE A 171 -5.13 -10.98 7.68
CA ILE A 171 -5.98 -9.86 8.08
C ILE A 171 -5.24 -9.09 9.18
N LEU A 172 -4.98 -7.81 8.93
CA LEU A 172 -4.29 -6.90 9.83
C LEU A 172 -5.30 -6.02 10.54
N ASP A 173 -5.45 -6.20 11.84
CA ASP A 173 -6.37 -5.40 12.64
C ASP A 173 -5.61 -4.37 13.47
N PHE A 174 -5.62 -3.12 13.03
CA PHE A 174 -4.99 -1.99 13.72
C PHE A 174 -5.90 -1.47 14.83
N ARG A 175 -5.53 -1.68 16.08
CA ARG A 175 -6.35 -1.34 17.24
C ARG A 175 -5.77 -0.22 18.07
N THR A 176 -6.64 0.62 18.59
CA THR A 176 -6.32 1.63 19.61
C THR A 176 -6.27 1.05 21.00
N ARG A 177 -6.87 -0.15 21.22
CA ARG A 177 -6.90 -0.87 22.50
C ARG A 177 -6.64 -2.36 22.25
N PRO A 178 -6.03 -3.07 23.21
CA PRO A 178 -5.85 -4.51 23.10
C PRO A 178 -7.18 -5.24 22.85
N PRO A 179 -7.18 -6.34 22.07
CA PRO A 179 -8.39 -7.12 21.84
C PRO A 179 -8.89 -7.73 23.15
N GLN A 180 -10.20 -7.69 23.35
CA GLN A 180 -10.82 -8.31 24.55
C GLN A 180 -11.09 -9.81 24.39
N LYS A 181 -11.04 -10.32 23.16
CA LYS A 181 -11.23 -11.74 22.83
C LYS A 181 -10.10 -12.19 21.91
N MET A 182 -9.62 -13.42 22.13
CA MET A 182 -8.79 -14.07 21.12
C MET A 182 -9.68 -14.52 19.98
N HIS A 183 -9.25 -14.22 18.75
CA HIS A 183 -9.88 -14.77 17.56
C HIS A 183 -9.12 -16.04 17.18
N PRO A 184 -9.80 -17.16 16.92
CA PRO A 184 -9.14 -18.33 16.36
C PRO A 184 -8.53 -17.94 15.00
N GLY A 185 -7.26 -18.32 14.79
CA GLY A 185 -6.56 -18.15 13.53
C GLY A 185 -7.06 -19.11 12.45
#